data_b539ec52e4ec86a9902a57d986232cff
#
_entry.id   b539ec52e4ec86a9902a57d986232cff
#
_cell.length_a   1.000
_cell.length_b   1.000
_cell.length_c   1.000
_cell.angle_alpha   90.00
_cell.angle_beta   90.00
_cell.angle_gamma   90.00
#
_symmetry.space_group_name_H-M   'P 1'
#
loop_
_entity.id
_entity.type
_entity.pdbx_description
1 polymer ?
#
loop_
_entity_poly.entity_id
_entity_poly.type
_entity_poly.pdbx_seq_one_letter_code
_entity_poly.pdbx_strand_id
1 'polypeptide(L)'
;MKWIDYENAKTVDEAIKILSQSGGKARPMAGGTDLIVQLRVKDPRVDADIVVNVKDIPELNELSYSAEKGLTIGAAVPCYKIYNDNNVINHYPALIDSASLIGGTQIQGRASLGGNLCNAAPSGDSIPNLVAHNGVAILAGPNGTREVAVEDICTGPRQTC
;
A
#
# COMPACT_ATOMS: atom_id res chain seq x y z
N MET A 1 -0.25 20.83 -13.06
CA MET A 1 0.10 20.24 -11.75
C MET A 1 0.83 21.33 -10.97
N LYS A 2 0.53 21.55 -9.68
CA LYS A 2 1.33 22.44 -8.84
C LYS A 2 2.71 21.80 -8.59
N TRP A 3 3.68 22.59 -8.15
CA TRP A 3 4.93 22.06 -7.64
C TRP A 3 4.66 21.21 -6.41
N ILE A 4 5.33 20.07 -6.30
CA ILE A 4 5.20 19.12 -5.18
C ILE A 4 6.62 18.70 -4.81
N ASP A 5 6.97 18.82 -3.54
CA ASP A 5 8.23 18.35 -3.02
C ASP A 5 8.24 16.83 -2.92
N TYR A 6 9.42 16.23 -3.10
CA TYR A 6 9.62 14.80 -3.04
C TYR A 6 10.63 14.47 -1.94
N GLU A 7 10.16 13.69 -0.98
CA GLU A 7 10.97 13.18 0.13
C GLU A 7 11.12 11.67 0.01
N ASN A 8 12.31 11.17 0.32
CA ASN A 8 12.62 9.74 0.23
C ASN A 8 12.94 9.16 1.62
N ALA A 9 11.92 8.67 2.30
CA ALA A 9 12.08 8.06 3.62
C ALA A 9 12.80 6.72 3.52
N LYS A 10 13.73 6.47 4.45
CA LYS A 10 14.51 5.24 4.57
C LYS A 10 14.05 4.35 5.72
N THR A 11 13.26 4.89 6.63
CA THR A 11 12.67 4.16 7.76
C THR A 11 11.20 4.52 7.92
N VAL A 12 10.44 3.65 8.60
CA VAL A 12 9.03 3.92 8.96
C VAL A 12 8.93 5.18 9.83
N ASP A 13 9.83 5.35 10.79
CA ASP A 13 9.84 6.51 11.68
C ASP A 13 10.08 7.83 10.93
N GLU A 14 10.99 7.82 9.95
CA GLU A 14 11.21 8.98 9.08
C GLU A 14 9.96 9.35 8.28
N ALA A 15 9.29 8.36 7.69
CA ALA A 15 8.04 8.58 6.97
C ALA A 15 6.95 9.14 7.90
N ILE A 16 6.77 8.57 9.09
CA ILE A 16 5.80 9.04 10.10
C ILE A 16 6.12 10.49 10.49
N LYS A 17 7.38 10.83 10.72
CA LYS A 17 7.80 12.17 11.08
C LYS A 17 7.41 13.18 10.00
N ILE A 18 7.74 12.92 8.73
CA ILE A 18 7.38 13.81 7.62
C ILE A 18 5.87 13.96 7.50
N LEU A 19 5.13 12.84 7.53
CA LEU A 19 3.68 12.83 7.40
C LEU A 19 2.99 13.59 8.53
N SER A 20 3.43 13.41 9.79
CA SER A 20 2.83 14.07 10.95
C SER A 20 3.13 15.58 11.01
N GLN A 21 4.30 16.01 10.55
CA GLN A 21 4.71 17.42 10.56
C GLN A 21 4.14 18.25 9.40
N SER A 22 3.58 17.59 8.38
CA SER A 22 3.09 18.25 7.16
C SER A 22 1.72 18.92 7.27
N GLY A 23 1.06 18.83 8.43
CA GLY A 23 -0.32 19.36 8.59
C GLY A 23 -1.33 18.73 7.62
N GLY A 24 -1.15 17.47 7.24
CA GLY A 24 -2.00 16.75 6.31
C GLY A 24 -1.71 17.02 4.83
N LYS A 25 -0.63 17.74 4.52
CA LYS A 25 -0.21 18.07 3.15
C LYS A 25 0.82 17.11 2.56
N ALA A 26 1.22 16.07 3.27
CA ALA A 26 2.05 15.00 2.73
C ALA A 26 1.22 13.76 2.41
N ARG A 27 1.64 13.02 1.38
CA ARG A 27 1.04 11.72 1.00
C ARG A 27 2.12 10.67 0.83
N PRO A 28 1.98 9.50 1.47
CA PRO A 28 2.89 8.39 1.24
C PRO A 28 2.70 7.84 -0.17
N MET A 29 3.79 7.44 -0.79
CA MET A 29 3.79 6.87 -2.13
C MET A 29 4.61 5.59 -2.17
N ALA A 30 3.94 4.45 -2.36
CA ALA A 30 4.56 3.20 -2.73
C ALA A 30 4.75 3.12 -4.26
N GLY A 31 3.83 2.50 -4.99
CA GLY A 31 3.88 2.41 -6.45
C GLY A 31 3.58 3.72 -7.19
N GLY A 32 2.73 4.56 -6.62
CA GLY A 32 2.29 5.83 -7.19
C GLY A 32 1.27 5.69 -8.33
N THR A 33 0.81 4.50 -8.64
CA THR A 33 -0.06 4.22 -9.79
C THR A 33 -1.43 4.92 -9.71
N ASP A 34 -1.94 5.13 -8.51
CA ASP A 34 -3.14 5.95 -8.26
C ASP A 34 -2.78 7.39 -7.89
N LEU A 35 -1.89 7.57 -6.91
CA LEU A 35 -1.55 8.88 -6.37
C LEU A 35 -1.08 9.88 -7.45
N ILE A 36 -0.19 9.45 -8.34
CA ILE A 36 0.31 10.32 -9.42
C ILE A 36 -0.82 10.74 -10.37
N VAL A 37 -1.73 9.82 -10.68
CA VAL A 37 -2.89 10.11 -11.52
C VAL A 37 -3.81 11.12 -10.82
N GLN A 38 -4.13 10.91 -9.54
CA GLN A 38 -4.97 11.79 -8.75
C GLN A 38 -4.39 13.21 -8.66
N LEU A 39 -3.09 13.34 -8.40
CA LEU A 39 -2.39 14.63 -8.40
C LEU A 39 -2.41 15.30 -9.77
N ARG A 40 -2.29 14.54 -10.84
CA ARG A 40 -2.28 15.02 -12.22
C ARG A 40 -3.63 15.57 -12.66
N VAL A 41 -4.73 14.89 -12.29
CA VAL A 41 -6.09 15.34 -12.57
C VAL A 41 -6.61 16.34 -11.55
N LYS A 42 -5.81 16.70 -10.55
CA LYS A 42 -6.16 17.61 -9.46
C LYS A 42 -7.40 17.14 -8.70
N ASP A 43 -7.43 15.85 -8.33
CA ASP A 43 -8.51 15.30 -7.52
C ASP A 43 -8.62 16.11 -6.21
N PRO A 44 -9.78 16.74 -5.92
CA PRO A 44 -9.92 17.59 -4.73
C PRO A 44 -9.73 16.84 -3.40
N ARG A 45 -9.82 15.53 -3.42
CA ARG A 45 -9.58 14.67 -2.24
C ARG A 45 -8.10 14.46 -1.95
N VAL A 46 -7.23 14.77 -2.91
CA VAL A 46 -5.78 14.57 -2.81
C VAL A 46 -5.08 15.91 -2.97
N ASP A 47 -5.04 16.67 -1.88
CA ASP A 47 -4.23 17.88 -1.81
C ASP A 47 -2.91 17.58 -1.10
N ALA A 48 -1.81 17.63 -1.84
CA ALA A 48 -0.48 17.37 -1.32
C ALA A 48 0.52 18.41 -1.79
N ASP A 49 1.37 18.86 -0.88
CA ASP A 49 2.54 19.68 -1.15
C ASP A 49 3.81 18.82 -1.12
N ILE A 50 3.76 17.65 -0.45
CA ILE A 50 4.88 16.72 -0.31
C ILE A 50 4.41 15.31 -0.69
N VAL A 51 5.21 14.62 -1.48
CA VAL A 51 5.08 13.18 -1.72
C VAL A 51 6.23 12.47 -1.02
N VAL A 52 5.91 11.54 -0.13
CA VAL A 52 6.88 10.76 0.64
C VAL A 52 7.02 9.39 0.01
N ASN A 53 8.14 9.14 -0.66
CA ASN A 53 8.45 7.82 -1.18
C ASN A 53 8.75 6.86 -0.02
N VAL A 54 8.02 5.76 0.03
CA VAL A 54 8.19 4.71 1.06
C VAL A 54 8.75 3.41 0.49
N LYS A 55 9.06 3.35 -0.80
CA LYS A 55 9.55 2.13 -1.46
C LYS A 55 10.95 1.70 -1.02
N ASP A 56 11.73 2.61 -0.46
CA ASP A 56 13.09 2.31 -0.01
C ASP A 56 13.14 1.86 1.45
N ILE A 57 11.99 1.78 2.13
CA ILE A 57 11.89 1.31 3.50
C ILE A 57 11.91 -0.23 3.50
N PRO A 58 12.91 -0.88 4.14
CA PRO A 58 13.09 -2.33 4.08
C PRO A 58 11.86 -3.11 4.56
N GLU A 59 11.27 -2.72 5.68
CA GLU A 59 10.11 -3.37 6.30
C GLU A 59 8.88 -3.36 5.38
N LEU A 60 8.73 -2.33 4.56
CA LEU A 60 7.64 -2.23 3.60
C LEU A 60 7.88 -3.03 2.30
N ASN A 61 9.04 -3.66 2.17
CA ASN A 61 9.40 -4.52 1.05
C ASN A 61 9.59 -5.99 1.45
N GLU A 62 9.26 -6.35 2.68
CA GLU A 62 9.30 -7.72 3.15
C GLU A 62 8.26 -8.57 2.40
N LEU A 63 8.68 -9.74 1.96
CA LEU A 63 7.80 -10.81 1.45
C LEU A 63 8.32 -12.11 1.99
N SER A 64 7.66 -12.63 3.01
CA SER A 64 8.11 -13.81 3.74
C SER A 64 6.94 -14.69 4.14
N TYR A 65 7.21 -16.00 4.33
CA TYR A 65 6.23 -16.98 4.77
C TYR A 65 6.81 -17.85 5.88
N SER A 66 6.01 -18.12 6.88
CA SER A 66 6.26 -19.20 7.83
C SER A 66 4.97 -19.97 8.14
N ALA A 67 5.10 -21.26 8.45
CA ALA A 67 3.93 -22.07 8.80
C ALA A 67 3.21 -21.57 10.07
N GLU A 68 3.91 -20.88 10.95
CA GLU A 68 3.37 -20.35 12.20
C GLU A 68 2.64 -19.03 12.02
N LYS A 69 3.21 -18.11 11.24
CA LYS A 69 2.70 -16.73 11.08
C LYS A 69 1.92 -16.50 9.78
N GLY A 70 2.01 -17.45 8.84
CA GLY A 70 1.47 -17.28 7.52
C GLY A 70 2.34 -16.38 6.63
N LEU A 71 1.71 -15.69 5.69
CA LEU A 71 2.35 -14.81 4.72
C LEU A 71 2.44 -13.38 5.25
N THR A 72 3.64 -12.80 5.23
CA THR A 72 3.87 -11.38 5.50
C THR A 72 4.15 -10.66 4.18
N ILE A 73 3.41 -9.59 3.91
CA ILE A 73 3.57 -8.78 2.70
C ILE A 73 3.75 -7.31 3.11
N GLY A 74 4.92 -6.77 2.88
CA GLY A 74 5.20 -5.35 3.07
C GLY A 74 4.34 -4.48 2.15
N ALA A 75 3.87 -3.34 2.66
CA ALA A 75 2.92 -2.48 1.96
C ALA A 75 3.41 -1.95 0.61
N ALA A 76 4.72 -1.90 0.37
CA ALA A 76 5.34 -1.42 -0.87
C ALA A 76 5.81 -2.54 -1.81
N VAL A 77 5.60 -3.82 -1.46
CA VAL A 77 5.95 -4.96 -2.32
C VAL A 77 5.14 -4.87 -3.62
N PRO A 78 5.79 -4.78 -4.79
CA PRO A 78 5.08 -4.67 -6.06
C PRO A 78 4.43 -6.00 -6.45
N CYS A 79 3.27 -5.91 -7.10
CA CYS A 79 2.45 -7.06 -7.48
C CYS A 79 3.24 -8.15 -8.24
N TYR A 80 4.18 -7.75 -9.12
CA TYR A 80 4.97 -8.73 -9.87
C TYR A 80 5.83 -9.62 -8.97
N LYS A 81 6.28 -9.16 -7.82
CA LYS A 81 7.01 -9.99 -6.85
C LYS A 81 6.07 -10.97 -6.16
N ILE A 82 4.85 -10.54 -5.86
CA ILE A 82 3.85 -11.35 -5.17
C ILE A 82 3.48 -12.56 -6.02
N TYR A 83 3.08 -12.35 -7.27
CA TYR A 83 2.64 -13.46 -8.12
C TYR A 83 3.77 -14.34 -8.69
N ASN A 84 5.04 -13.97 -8.50
CA ASN A 84 6.20 -14.79 -8.82
C ASN A 84 6.85 -15.45 -7.58
N ASP A 85 6.31 -15.24 -6.37
CA ASP A 85 6.85 -15.84 -5.16
C ASP A 85 6.33 -17.27 -4.97
N ASN A 86 7.24 -18.23 -4.74
CA ASN A 86 6.89 -19.64 -4.60
C ASN A 86 5.97 -19.93 -3.40
N ASN A 87 6.09 -19.19 -2.31
CA ASN A 87 5.23 -19.37 -1.14
C ASN A 87 3.81 -18.89 -1.45
N VAL A 88 3.69 -17.77 -2.18
CA VAL A 88 2.39 -17.27 -2.63
C VAL A 88 1.75 -18.28 -3.59
N ILE A 89 2.51 -18.80 -4.56
CA ILE A 89 2.05 -19.79 -5.52
C ILE A 89 1.49 -21.04 -4.80
N ASN A 90 2.21 -21.52 -3.81
CA ASN A 90 1.86 -22.77 -3.13
C ASN A 90 0.77 -22.64 -2.06
N HIS A 91 0.66 -21.51 -1.39
CA HIS A 91 -0.20 -21.35 -0.21
C HIS A 91 -1.32 -20.31 -0.38
N TYR A 92 -1.18 -19.37 -1.32
CA TYR A 92 -2.11 -18.25 -1.49
C TYR A 92 -2.43 -17.97 -2.97
N PRO A 93 -2.85 -18.97 -3.77
CA PRO A 93 -3.02 -18.82 -5.22
C PRO A 93 -4.02 -17.72 -5.60
N ALA A 94 -5.04 -17.44 -4.78
CA ALA A 94 -5.98 -16.37 -5.03
C ALA A 94 -5.34 -14.97 -5.02
N LEU A 95 -4.22 -14.78 -4.31
CA LEU A 95 -3.47 -13.52 -4.37
C LEU A 95 -2.77 -13.33 -5.71
N ILE A 96 -2.43 -14.41 -6.42
CA ILE A 96 -1.86 -14.33 -7.78
C ILE A 96 -2.88 -13.73 -8.72
N ASP A 97 -4.12 -14.25 -8.68
CA ASP A 97 -5.19 -13.77 -9.53
C ASP A 97 -5.43 -12.27 -9.30
N SER A 98 -5.61 -11.86 -8.03
CA SER A 98 -5.87 -10.46 -7.74
C SER A 98 -4.70 -9.54 -8.08
N ALA A 99 -3.45 -9.94 -7.79
CA ALA A 99 -2.27 -9.12 -8.08
C ALA A 99 -2.01 -8.99 -9.58
N SER A 100 -2.36 -10.02 -10.38
CA SER A 100 -2.20 -10.03 -11.84
C SER A 100 -3.32 -9.29 -12.58
N LEU A 101 -4.46 -9.01 -11.92
CA LEU A 101 -5.56 -8.23 -12.49
C LEU A 101 -5.37 -6.71 -12.31
N ILE A 102 -4.51 -6.27 -11.41
CA ILE A 102 -4.29 -4.83 -11.17
C ILE A 102 -3.64 -4.16 -12.38
N GLY A 103 -4.47 -3.57 -13.24
CA GLY A 103 -4.01 -2.89 -14.45
C GLY A 103 -3.25 -3.82 -15.42
N GLY A 104 -2.22 -3.32 -16.06
CA GLY A 104 -1.32 -4.11 -16.93
C GLY A 104 0.05 -4.32 -16.28
N THR A 105 0.93 -5.07 -16.97
CA THR A 105 2.27 -5.43 -16.45
C THR A 105 3.12 -4.23 -16.03
N GLN A 106 3.01 -3.09 -16.71
CA GLN A 106 3.72 -1.85 -16.35
C GLN A 106 3.21 -1.30 -15.00
N ILE A 107 1.91 -1.42 -14.73
CA ILE A 107 1.30 -1.01 -13.46
C ILE A 107 1.72 -2.00 -12.37
N GLN A 108 1.64 -3.30 -12.62
CA GLN A 108 2.00 -4.38 -11.68
C GLN A 108 3.47 -4.32 -11.24
N GLY A 109 4.35 -3.78 -12.09
CA GLY A 109 5.74 -3.48 -11.73
C GLY A 109 5.90 -2.43 -10.63
N ARG A 110 4.85 -1.67 -10.33
CA ARG A 110 4.84 -0.56 -9.36
C ARG A 110 3.76 -0.71 -8.30
N ALA A 111 2.54 -1.07 -8.69
CA ALA A 111 1.40 -1.23 -7.79
C ALA A 111 1.68 -2.25 -6.70
N SER A 112 1.16 -2.01 -5.49
CA SER A 112 1.31 -2.88 -4.33
C SER A 112 -0.05 -3.13 -3.67
N LEU A 113 -0.17 -4.26 -2.94
CA LEU A 113 -1.41 -4.57 -2.21
C LEU A 113 -1.67 -3.54 -1.11
N GLY A 114 -0.62 -3.09 -0.40
CA GLY A 114 -0.77 -2.02 0.58
C GLY A 114 -1.26 -0.71 -0.03
N GLY A 115 -0.74 -0.32 -1.21
CA GLY A 115 -1.22 0.86 -1.93
C GLY A 115 -2.68 0.72 -2.40
N ASN A 116 -3.08 -0.47 -2.88
CA ASN A 116 -4.46 -0.77 -3.28
C ASN A 116 -5.41 -0.68 -2.08
N LEU A 117 -5.03 -1.25 -0.93
CA LEU A 117 -5.80 -1.19 0.31
C LEU A 117 -5.94 0.26 0.82
N CYS A 118 -4.83 1.01 0.90
CA CYS A 118 -4.85 2.40 1.35
C CYS A 118 -5.61 3.35 0.41
N ASN A 119 -5.67 3.05 -0.89
CA ASN A 119 -6.48 3.81 -1.84
C ASN A 119 -7.99 3.58 -1.64
N ALA A 120 -8.39 2.45 -1.04
CA ALA A 120 -9.77 2.09 -0.72
C ALA A 120 -10.75 2.34 -1.87
N ALA A 121 -10.32 2.07 -3.11
CA ALA A 121 -11.22 2.16 -4.25
C ALA A 121 -12.28 1.06 -4.16
N PRO A 122 -13.56 1.35 -4.48
CA PRO A 122 -14.63 0.35 -4.45
C PRO A 122 -14.36 -0.88 -5.34
N SER A 123 -13.52 -0.72 -6.35
CA SER A 123 -13.07 -1.77 -7.26
C SER A 123 -11.65 -2.27 -6.95
N GLY A 124 -11.20 -2.18 -5.69
CA GLY A 124 -9.87 -2.64 -5.30
C GLY A 124 -9.74 -4.15 -5.41
N ASP A 125 -8.98 -4.64 -6.41
CA ASP A 125 -8.94 -6.06 -6.78
C ASP A 125 -8.36 -6.96 -5.68
N SER A 126 -7.43 -6.46 -4.86
CA SER A 126 -6.77 -7.27 -3.82
C SER A 126 -7.55 -7.36 -2.51
N ILE A 127 -8.42 -6.40 -2.21
CA ILE A 127 -9.10 -6.29 -0.92
C ILE A 127 -9.95 -7.53 -0.60
N PRO A 128 -10.81 -8.05 -1.51
CA PRO A 128 -11.60 -9.24 -1.23
C PRO A 128 -10.77 -10.48 -0.87
N ASN A 129 -9.63 -10.67 -1.55
CA ASN A 129 -8.75 -11.80 -1.25
C ASN A 129 -8.02 -11.64 0.09
N LEU A 130 -7.60 -10.42 0.44
CA LEU A 130 -7.01 -10.16 1.75
C LEU A 130 -8.02 -10.42 2.88
N VAL A 131 -9.28 -10.02 2.69
CA VAL A 131 -10.38 -10.32 3.64
C VAL A 131 -10.64 -11.82 3.74
N ALA A 132 -10.74 -12.53 2.60
CA ALA A 132 -10.98 -13.97 2.58
C ALA A 132 -9.87 -14.79 3.28
N HIS A 133 -8.66 -14.27 3.31
CA HIS A 133 -7.54 -14.86 4.04
C HIS A 133 -7.42 -14.37 5.49
N ASN A 134 -8.43 -13.68 6.03
CA ASN A 134 -8.40 -13.06 7.36
C ASN A 134 -7.15 -12.18 7.56
N GLY A 135 -6.81 -11.41 6.54
CA GLY A 135 -5.64 -10.54 6.56
C GLY A 135 -5.70 -9.51 7.70
N VAL A 136 -4.56 -9.28 8.33
CA VAL A 136 -4.38 -8.26 9.36
C VAL A 136 -3.39 -7.22 8.84
N ALA A 137 -3.77 -5.96 8.87
CA ALA A 137 -2.89 -4.85 8.52
C ALA A 137 -2.22 -4.28 9.77
N ILE A 138 -0.91 -4.14 9.72
CA ILE A 138 -0.13 -3.47 10.76
C ILE A 138 0.02 -2.01 10.35
N LEU A 139 -0.63 -1.13 11.09
CA LEU A 139 -0.64 0.31 10.86
C LEU A 139 0.33 1.00 11.81
N ALA A 140 1.27 1.77 11.26
CA ALA A 140 2.23 2.55 12.01
C ALA A 140 1.88 4.04 11.96
N GLY A 141 1.98 4.71 13.09
CA GLY A 141 1.68 6.13 13.23
C GLY A 141 2.42 6.78 14.40
N PRO A 142 2.22 8.08 14.65
CA PRO A 142 2.96 8.82 15.68
C PRO A 142 2.74 8.30 17.11
N ASN A 143 1.65 7.53 17.32
CA ASN A 143 1.32 6.95 18.63
C ASN A 143 1.73 5.47 18.74
N GLY A 144 2.54 4.96 17.83
CA GLY A 144 2.97 3.56 17.77
C GLY A 144 2.29 2.78 16.67
N THR A 145 2.25 1.46 16.82
CA THR A 145 1.65 0.52 15.86
C THR A 145 0.35 -0.07 16.41
N ARG A 146 -0.57 -0.39 15.50
CA ARG A 146 -1.78 -1.14 15.81
C ARG A 146 -2.08 -2.15 14.72
N GLU A 147 -2.74 -3.23 15.08
CA GLU A 147 -3.26 -4.24 14.17
C GLU A 147 -4.74 -3.98 13.90
N VAL A 148 -5.15 -4.11 12.64
CA VAL A 148 -6.53 -3.95 12.20
C VAL A 148 -6.86 -5.04 11.20
N ALA A 149 -7.99 -5.72 11.36
CA ALA A 149 -8.47 -6.67 10.34
C ALA A 149 -8.68 -5.92 9.01
N VAL A 150 -8.28 -6.53 7.90
CA VAL A 150 -8.38 -5.85 6.59
C VAL A 150 -9.82 -5.48 6.24
N GLU A 151 -10.80 -6.26 6.70
CA GLU A 151 -12.23 -5.97 6.52
C GLU A 151 -12.67 -4.64 7.16
N ASP A 152 -11.98 -4.21 8.23
CA ASP A 152 -12.27 -2.98 8.97
C ASP A 152 -11.47 -1.76 8.47
N ILE A 153 -10.53 -1.95 7.54
CA ILE A 153 -9.71 -0.86 7.03
C ILE A 153 -10.52 0.11 6.17
N CYS A 154 -11.31 -0.42 5.23
CA CYS A 154 -12.08 0.41 4.30
C CYS A 154 -13.42 0.79 4.94
N THR A 155 -13.54 2.05 5.36
CA THR A 155 -14.77 2.59 6.00
C THR A 155 -15.74 3.20 5.01
N GLY A 156 -15.35 3.33 3.75
CA GLY A 156 -16.15 3.85 2.66
C GLY A 156 -15.31 4.04 1.39
N PRO A 157 -15.93 4.46 0.28
CA PRO A 157 -15.21 4.69 -0.97
C PRO A 157 -14.08 5.71 -0.77
N ARG A 158 -12.82 5.27 -0.95
CA ARG A 158 -11.60 6.05 -0.73
C ARG A 158 -11.47 6.61 0.70
N GLN A 159 -11.98 5.87 1.66
CA GLN A 159 -11.88 6.20 3.08
C GLN A 159 -11.35 4.98 3.84
N THR A 160 -10.40 5.23 4.71
CA THR A 160 -9.82 4.22 5.61
C THR A 160 -9.90 4.69 7.05
N CYS A 161 -9.81 3.75 7.99
CA CYS A 161 -9.77 4.04 9.42
C CYS A 161 -8.46 4.74 9.85
#